data_f5c1a07b375a4ff5b6e1db92307a32c5
#
_entry.id   f5c1a07b375a4ff5b6e1db92307a32c5
#
_cell.length_a   1.000
_cell.length_b   1.000
_cell.length_c   1.000
_cell.angle_alpha   90.00
_cell.angle_beta   90.00
_cell.angle_gamma   90.00
#
_symmetry.space_group_name_H-M   'P 1'
#
loop_
_entity.id
_entity.type
_entity.pdbx_description
1 polymer ?
#
loop_
_entity_poly.entity_id
_entity_poly.type
_entity_poly.pdbx_seq_one_letter_code
_entity_poly.pdbx_strand_id
1 'polypeptide(L)'
;MSLVPYVIGQTSRGERSYDIYSRLLKERIIFLGEEVNDVSASVIVAQLLFLEADDPDKDIQLYINSPGGSVTAGLAIYDTMQYIKCDVSTVCIGMAASMGAFLLSGGKKGKRFALPNAEIMIHQPSGGAQGQATEIQIAAEHILRTKKKLNEILAANTGKPLEVIQQDTERDNFMSAEEAKEYGLIDEVIVNH
;
A
#
# COMPACT_ATOMS: atom_id res chain seq x y z
N MET A 1 -1.14 -19.81 -14.13
CA MET A 1 0.14 -19.24 -13.68
C MET A 1 0.72 -18.51 -14.87
N SER A 2 0.78 -17.16 -14.85
CA SER A 2 1.39 -16.40 -15.93
C SER A 2 2.91 -16.59 -15.88
N LEU A 3 3.54 -16.76 -17.04
CA LEU A 3 4.98 -16.87 -17.15
C LEU A 3 5.63 -15.52 -16.78
N VAL A 4 6.50 -15.53 -15.79
CA VAL A 4 7.33 -14.36 -15.45
C VAL A 4 8.50 -14.32 -16.43
N PRO A 5 8.66 -13.23 -17.23
CA PRO A 5 9.74 -13.15 -18.21
C PRO A 5 11.10 -12.99 -17.53
N TYR A 6 12.15 -13.52 -18.18
CA TYR A 6 13.54 -13.34 -17.76
C TYR A 6 14.22 -12.32 -18.66
N VAL A 7 15.09 -11.52 -18.07
CA VAL A 7 15.92 -10.54 -18.76
C VAL A 7 17.39 -10.80 -18.47
N ILE A 8 18.27 -10.54 -19.46
CA ILE A 8 19.72 -10.68 -19.32
C ILE A 8 20.30 -9.29 -18.99
N GLY A 9 20.94 -9.20 -17.83
CA GLY A 9 21.67 -8.00 -17.42
C GLY A 9 23.17 -8.20 -17.59
N GLN A 10 23.85 -7.22 -18.18
CA GLN A 10 25.32 -7.21 -18.23
C GLN A 10 25.89 -6.67 -16.93
N THR A 11 26.89 -7.36 -16.39
CA THR A 11 27.64 -6.93 -15.20
C THR A 11 29.13 -6.93 -15.51
N SER A 12 29.95 -6.30 -14.69
CA SER A 12 31.42 -6.35 -14.81
C SER A 12 32.02 -7.76 -14.74
N ARG A 13 31.23 -8.76 -14.32
CA ARG A 13 31.62 -10.17 -14.19
C ARG A 13 30.94 -11.08 -15.23
N GLY A 14 30.30 -10.51 -16.28
CA GLY A 14 29.59 -11.22 -17.33
C GLY A 14 28.07 -11.06 -17.27
N GLU A 15 27.38 -11.86 -18.08
CA GLU A 15 25.92 -11.86 -18.17
C GLU A 15 25.28 -12.57 -16.98
N ARG A 16 24.17 -12.01 -16.46
CA ARG A 16 23.32 -12.63 -15.45
C ARG A 16 21.86 -12.57 -15.89
N SER A 17 21.16 -13.70 -15.73
CA SER A 17 19.72 -13.79 -15.93
C SER A 17 18.98 -13.39 -14.64
N TYR A 18 17.96 -12.56 -14.79
CA TYR A 18 17.04 -12.16 -13.71
C TYR A 18 15.60 -12.35 -14.19
N ASP A 19 14.70 -12.79 -13.32
CA ASP A 19 13.30 -12.54 -13.59
C ASP A 19 13.01 -11.03 -13.54
N ILE A 20 11.90 -10.60 -14.17
CA ILE A 20 11.61 -9.16 -14.32
C ILE A 20 11.46 -8.46 -12.97
N TYR A 21 10.85 -9.09 -11.95
CA TYR A 21 10.68 -8.49 -10.63
C TYR A 21 12.01 -8.33 -9.89
N SER A 22 12.87 -9.35 -9.94
CA SER A 22 14.23 -9.28 -9.39
C SER A 22 15.07 -8.19 -10.08
N ARG A 23 14.85 -7.98 -11.40
CA ARG A 23 15.54 -6.91 -12.13
C ARG A 23 15.05 -5.53 -11.69
N LEU A 24 13.73 -5.36 -11.53
CA LEU A 24 13.14 -4.09 -11.07
C LEU A 24 13.47 -3.81 -9.60
N LEU A 25 13.57 -4.83 -8.76
CA LEU A 25 14.00 -4.68 -7.37
C LEU A 25 15.40 -4.04 -7.25
N LYS A 26 16.31 -4.31 -8.20
CA LYS A 26 17.60 -3.64 -8.27
C LYS A 26 17.51 -2.12 -8.54
N GLU A 27 16.44 -1.69 -9.18
CA GLU A 27 16.11 -0.27 -9.35
C GLU A 27 15.26 0.27 -8.20
N ARG A 28 15.17 -0.51 -7.10
CA ARG A 28 14.41 -0.19 -5.88
C ARG A 28 12.89 -0.09 -6.09
N ILE A 29 12.38 -0.84 -7.06
CA ILE A 29 10.96 -0.90 -7.41
C ILE A 29 10.36 -2.19 -6.86
N ILE A 30 9.29 -2.05 -6.07
CA ILE A 30 8.49 -3.13 -5.50
C ILE A 30 7.07 -3.04 -6.07
N PHE A 31 6.43 -4.19 -6.32
CA PHE A 31 5.05 -4.26 -6.77
C PHE A 31 4.14 -4.92 -5.72
N LEU A 32 3.04 -4.25 -5.39
CA LEU A 32 1.85 -4.83 -4.80
C LEU A 32 0.78 -4.92 -5.89
N GLY A 33 0.80 -6.02 -6.67
CA GLY A 33 -0.08 -6.24 -7.82
C GLY A 33 -1.19 -7.27 -7.57
N GLU A 34 -1.51 -7.53 -6.30
CA GLU A 34 -2.47 -8.55 -5.88
C GLU A 34 -3.20 -8.16 -4.60
N GLU A 35 -4.03 -9.06 -4.08
CA GLU A 35 -4.66 -8.90 -2.78
C GLU A 35 -3.62 -8.88 -1.65
N VAL A 36 -3.85 -8.00 -0.67
CA VAL A 36 -3.04 -7.93 0.56
C VAL A 36 -3.35 -9.12 1.46
N ASN A 37 -2.40 -10.02 1.60
CA ASN A 37 -2.48 -11.21 2.45
C ASN A 37 -1.13 -11.46 3.15
N ASP A 38 -1.05 -12.48 3.98
CA ASP A 38 0.16 -12.76 4.77
C ASP A 38 1.38 -13.08 3.88
N VAL A 39 1.16 -13.71 2.72
CA VAL A 39 2.24 -14.05 1.79
C VAL A 39 2.75 -12.80 1.08
N SER A 40 1.85 -12.02 0.46
CA SER A 40 2.22 -10.78 -0.23
C SER A 40 2.88 -9.78 0.73
N ALA A 41 2.35 -9.66 1.94
CA ALA A 41 2.92 -8.78 2.95
C ALA A 41 4.33 -9.22 3.38
N SER A 42 4.55 -10.52 3.63
CA SER A 42 5.87 -11.04 3.99
C SER A 42 6.92 -10.78 2.90
N VAL A 43 6.54 -10.93 1.63
CA VAL A 43 7.44 -10.67 0.50
C VAL A 43 7.77 -9.18 0.40
N ILE A 44 6.78 -8.29 0.53
CA ILE A 44 7.00 -6.83 0.46
C ILE A 44 7.85 -6.35 1.65
N VAL A 45 7.55 -6.80 2.87
CA VAL A 45 8.35 -6.49 4.06
C VAL A 45 9.81 -6.92 3.88
N ALA A 46 10.05 -8.15 3.39
CA ALA A 46 11.39 -8.63 3.12
C ALA A 46 12.14 -7.77 2.08
N GLN A 47 11.46 -7.33 1.02
CA GLN A 47 12.03 -6.44 0.01
C GLN A 47 12.35 -5.05 0.57
N LEU A 48 11.46 -4.47 1.39
CA LEU A 48 11.70 -3.18 2.05
C LEU A 48 12.96 -3.24 2.95
N LEU A 49 13.08 -4.26 3.79
CA LEU A 49 14.23 -4.46 4.67
C LEU A 49 15.52 -4.73 3.90
N PHE A 50 15.44 -5.51 2.81
CA PHE A 50 16.56 -5.77 1.93
C PHE A 50 17.09 -4.49 1.28
N LEU A 51 16.19 -3.65 0.76
CA LEU A 51 16.57 -2.39 0.11
C LEU A 51 17.12 -1.36 1.10
N GLU A 52 16.58 -1.31 2.33
CA GLU A 52 17.17 -0.47 3.38
C GLU A 52 18.59 -0.91 3.72
N ALA A 53 18.84 -2.21 3.85
CA ALA A 53 20.16 -2.75 4.14
C ALA A 53 21.18 -2.51 2.99
N ASP A 54 20.69 -2.46 1.74
CA ASP A 54 21.52 -2.20 0.55
C ASP A 54 21.94 -0.72 0.47
N ASP A 55 21.00 0.22 0.63
CA ASP A 55 21.27 1.67 0.62
C ASP A 55 20.14 2.42 1.37
N PRO A 56 20.37 2.84 2.62
CA PRO A 56 19.34 3.49 3.44
C PRO A 56 19.03 4.93 3.02
N ASP A 57 19.83 5.54 2.16
CA ASP A 57 19.69 6.95 1.77
C ASP A 57 18.90 7.13 0.45
N LYS A 58 18.61 6.02 -0.24
CA LYS A 58 17.85 6.04 -1.49
C LYS A 58 16.40 5.67 -1.29
N ASP A 59 15.53 6.36 -2.01
CA ASP A 59 14.10 6.09 -2.04
C ASP A 59 13.77 4.67 -2.52
N ILE A 60 12.67 4.15 -2.04
CA ILE A 60 12.04 2.92 -2.52
C ILE A 60 10.74 3.30 -3.22
N GLN A 61 10.44 2.71 -4.37
CA GLN A 61 9.19 2.92 -5.10
C GLN A 61 8.27 1.71 -4.93
N LEU A 62 7.12 1.91 -4.31
CA LEU A 62 6.08 0.89 -4.16
C LEU A 62 4.94 1.17 -5.14
N TYR A 63 4.85 0.36 -6.20
CA TYR A 63 3.76 0.39 -7.17
C TYR A 63 2.60 -0.45 -6.66
N ILE A 64 1.39 0.12 -6.67
CA ILE A 64 0.18 -0.47 -6.09
C ILE A 64 -0.89 -0.64 -7.18
N ASN A 65 -1.32 -1.89 -7.38
CA ASN A 65 -2.52 -2.27 -8.12
C ASN A 65 -3.22 -3.38 -7.33
N SER A 66 -3.99 -3.00 -6.31
CA SER A 66 -4.51 -3.94 -5.32
C SER A 66 -5.94 -3.59 -4.91
N PRO A 67 -6.83 -4.59 -4.81
CA PRO A 67 -8.16 -4.41 -4.24
C PRO A 67 -8.17 -4.27 -2.71
N GLY A 68 -7.01 -4.33 -2.06
CA GLY A 68 -6.88 -4.39 -0.62
C GLY A 68 -6.83 -5.82 -0.10
N GLY A 69 -7.32 -6.07 1.11
CA GLY A 69 -7.33 -7.40 1.73
C GLY A 69 -7.13 -7.34 3.25
N SER A 70 -6.32 -8.24 3.79
CA SER A 70 -6.09 -8.39 5.23
C SER A 70 -5.53 -7.12 5.87
N VAL A 71 -6.26 -6.60 6.86
CA VAL A 71 -5.83 -5.41 7.61
C VAL A 71 -4.52 -5.66 8.36
N THR A 72 -4.37 -6.82 9.00
CA THR A 72 -3.16 -7.15 9.76
C THR A 72 -1.94 -7.23 8.84
N ALA A 73 -2.08 -7.88 7.68
CA ALA A 73 -1.03 -7.97 6.67
C ALA A 73 -0.67 -6.58 6.11
N GLY A 74 -1.68 -5.74 5.83
CA GLY A 74 -1.47 -4.38 5.37
C GLY A 74 -0.78 -3.49 6.40
N LEU A 75 -1.14 -3.61 7.68
CA LEU A 75 -0.46 -2.89 8.75
C LEU A 75 1.01 -3.32 8.91
N ALA A 76 1.35 -4.60 8.67
CA ALA A 76 2.73 -5.05 8.67
C ALA A 76 3.57 -4.35 7.59
N ILE A 77 3.01 -4.18 6.38
CA ILE A 77 3.67 -3.40 5.31
C ILE A 77 3.78 -1.93 5.73
N TYR A 78 2.66 -1.33 6.16
CA TYR A 78 2.61 0.08 6.56
C TYR A 78 3.63 0.41 7.65
N ASP A 79 3.62 -0.35 8.74
CA ASP A 79 4.54 -0.12 9.86
C ASP A 79 6.00 -0.30 9.42
N THR A 80 6.30 -1.23 8.50
CA THR A 80 7.64 -1.38 7.92
C THR A 80 8.03 -0.18 7.07
N MET A 81 7.12 0.34 6.23
CA MET A 81 7.36 1.56 5.45
C MET A 81 7.71 2.76 6.35
N GLN A 82 7.06 2.86 7.53
CA GLN A 82 7.36 3.93 8.50
C GLN A 82 8.61 3.68 9.33
N TYR A 83 8.99 2.41 9.53
CA TYR A 83 10.11 2.00 10.38
C TYR A 83 11.47 2.18 9.71
N ILE A 84 11.57 1.85 8.41
CA ILE A 84 12.82 1.93 7.65
C ILE A 84 13.27 3.39 7.43
N LYS A 85 14.57 3.59 7.21
CA LYS A 85 15.15 4.93 7.00
C LYS A 85 14.87 5.49 5.60
N CYS A 86 14.74 4.60 4.60
CA CYS A 86 14.43 5.00 3.24
C CYS A 86 13.07 5.71 3.17
N ASP A 87 12.95 6.78 2.41
CA ASP A 87 11.64 7.28 2.02
C ASP A 87 10.98 6.27 1.07
N VAL A 88 9.71 5.93 1.35
CA VAL A 88 8.93 5.07 0.46
C VAL A 88 7.99 5.94 -0.37
N SER A 89 8.25 6.03 -1.67
CA SER A 89 7.35 6.62 -2.65
C SER A 89 6.29 5.59 -3.03
N THR A 90 5.03 6.00 -3.11
CA THR A 90 3.92 5.13 -3.52
C THR A 90 3.30 5.59 -4.83
N VAL A 91 2.99 4.66 -5.72
CA VAL A 91 2.42 4.96 -7.05
C VAL A 91 1.23 4.05 -7.31
N CYS A 92 0.02 4.60 -7.41
CA CYS A 92 -1.14 3.84 -7.82
C CYS A 92 -1.17 3.66 -9.34
N ILE A 93 -1.22 2.40 -9.79
CA ILE A 93 -1.45 2.01 -11.18
C ILE A 93 -2.72 1.15 -11.24
N GLY A 94 -3.71 1.55 -12.05
CA GLY A 94 -4.99 0.84 -12.13
C GLY A 94 -5.87 1.10 -10.90
N MET A 95 -5.66 0.37 -9.80
CA MET A 95 -6.51 0.50 -8.61
C MET A 95 -5.71 0.44 -7.30
N ALA A 96 -6.10 1.28 -6.35
CA ALA A 96 -5.74 1.12 -4.95
C ALA A 96 -7.00 1.21 -4.09
N ALA A 97 -7.53 0.06 -3.66
CA ALA A 97 -8.76 -0.01 -2.88
C ALA A 97 -8.50 -0.51 -1.45
N SER A 98 -9.29 -0.04 -0.48
CA SER A 98 -9.25 -0.52 0.91
C SER A 98 -7.83 -0.44 1.51
N MET A 99 -7.24 -1.58 1.91
CA MET A 99 -5.84 -1.61 2.37
C MET A 99 -4.84 -1.14 1.31
N GLY A 100 -5.15 -1.26 0.00
CA GLY A 100 -4.33 -0.69 -1.07
C GLY A 100 -4.29 0.84 -1.03
N ALA A 101 -5.44 1.50 -0.84
CA ALA A 101 -5.53 2.95 -0.65
C ALA A 101 -4.87 3.41 0.65
N PHE A 102 -5.01 2.62 1.70
CA PHE A 102 -4.35 2.87 2.98
C PHE A 102 -2.82 2.89 2.83
N LEU A 103 -2.25 1.89 2.15
CA LEU A 103 -0.82 1.81 1.87
C LEU A 103 -0.35 2.94 0.93
N LEU A 104 -1.15 3.28 -0.09
CA LEU A 104 -0.89 4.41 -0.98
C LEU A 104 -0.74 5.71 -0.20
N SER A 105 -1.67 6.00 0.71
CA SER A 105 -1.64 7.19 1.56
C SER A 105 -0.48 7.20 2.56
N GLY A 106 0.07 6.01 2.87
CA GLY A 106 1.18 5.80 3.80
C GLY A 106 2.57 6.09 3.23
N GLY A 107 2.68 6.40 1.94
CA GLY A 107 3.92 6.85 1.33
C GLY A 107 4.43 8.15 1.92
N LYS A 108 5.69 8.44 1.69
CA LYS A 108 6.30 9.71 2.13
C LYS A 108 5.54 10.91 1.57
N LYS A 109 5.16 11.86 2.42
CA LYS A 109 4.48 13.07 1.98
C LYS A 109 5.30 13.81 0.93
N GLY A 110 4.65 14.20 -0.18
CA GLY A 110 5.28 14.75 -1.37
C GLY A 110 5.77 13.69 -2.37
N LYS A 111 5.66 12.40 -2.04
CA LYS A 111 6.10 11.26 -2.88
C LYS A 111 4.99 10.20 -3.06
N ARG A 112 3.72 10.60 -3.00
CA ARG A 112 2.56 9.73 -3.20
C ARG A 112 1.90 10.10 -4.51
N PHE A 113 1.81 9.14 -5.43
CA PHE A 113 1.42 9.40 -6.81
C PHE A 113 0.31 8.47 -7.27
N ALA A 114 -0.40 8.88 -8.33
CA ALA A 114 -1.26 8.01 -9.12
C ALA A 114 -1.12 8.32 -10.62
N LEU A 115 -1.34 7.32 -11.46
CA LEU A 115 -1.51 7.54 -12.89
C LEU A 115 -2.91 8.10 -13.18
N PRO A 116 -3.11 8.82 -14.32
CA PRO A 116 -4.34 9.59 -14.55
C PRO A 116 -5.64 8.79 -14.55
N ASN A 117 -5.59 7.52 -14.92
CA ASN A 117 -6.75 6.62 -14.97
C ASN A 117 -6.83 5.67 -13.78
N ALA A 118 -6.04 5.91 -12.73
CA ALA A 118 -6.11 5.11 -11.53
C ALA A 118 -7.36 5.45 -10.72
N GLU A 119 -7.93 4.43 -10.08
CA GLU A 119 -9.06 4.53 -9.18
C GLU A 119 -8.62 4.24 -7.74
N ILE A 120 -9.02 5.07 -6.82
CA ILE A 120 -8.71 4.93 -5.40
C ILE A 120 -10.02 4.77 -4.62
N MET A 121 -10.10 3.80 -3.70
CA MET A 121 -11.29 3.58 -2.88
C MET A 121 -10.94 3.40 -1.42
N ILE A 122 -11.61 4.16 -0.57
CA ILE A 122 -11.53 4.04 0.88
C ILE A 122 -12.86 3.57 1.46
N HIS A 123 -12.80 2.74 2.48
CA HIS A 123 -13.94 2.29 3.26
C HIS A 123 -13.51 1.75 4.62
N GLN A 124 -14.50 1.51 5.51
CA GLN A 124 -14.26 0.88 6.81
C GLN A 124 -13.86 -0.60 6.68
N PRO A 125 -13.15 -1.17 7.68
CA PRO A 125 -12.86 -2.59 7.68
C PRO A 125 -14.15 -3.41 7.77
N SER A 126 -14.21 -4.51 7.02
CA SER A 126 -15.28 -5.50 7.12
C SER A 126 -14.83 -6.69 7.95
N GLY A 127 -15.77 -7.36 8.57
CA GLY A 127 -15.53 -8.58 9.32
C GLY A 127 -16.84 -9.19 9.80
N GLY A 128 -16.76 -10.39 10.35
CA GLY A 128 -17.89 -11.11 10.91
C GLY A 128 -17.43 -12.03 12.03
N ALA A 129 -18.36 -12.43 12.88
CA ALA A 129 -18.12 -13.41 13.93
C ALA A 129 -19.34 -14.33 14.07
N GLN A 130 -19.06 -15.58 14.40
CA GLN A 130 -20.05 -16.59 14.72
C GLN A 130 -19.55 -17.35 15.96
N GLY A 131 -20.44 -17.64 16.90
CA GLY A 131 -20.10 -18.33 18.12
C GLY A 131 -20.99 -17.92 19.29
N GLN A 132 -20.49 -18.04 20.50
CA GLN A 132 -21.20 -17.61 21.72
C GLN A 132 -21.28 -16.09 21.80
N ALA A 133 -22.27 -15.56 22.53
CA ALA A 133 -22.49 -14.11 22.66
C ALA A 133 -21.23 -13.33 23.04
N THR A 134 -20.45 -13.83 23.99
CA THR A 134 -19.18 -13.20 24.42
C THR A 134 -18.13 -13.18 23.30
N GLU A 135 -18.02 -14.23 22.50
CA GLU A 135 -17.09 -14.29 21.37
C GLU A 135 -17.47 -13.27 20.28
N ILE A 136 -18.76 -13.15 19.99
CA ILE A 136 -19.29 -12.14 19.05
C ILE A 136 -19.02 -10.73 19.56
N GLN A 137 -19.18 -10.48 20.86
CA GLN A 137 -18.87 -9.19 21.46
C GLN A 137 -17.38 -8.85 21.36
N ILE A 138 -16.50 -9.79 21.67
CA ILE A 138 -15.04 -9.60 21.55
C ILE A 138 -14.64 -9.25 20.12
N ALA A 139 -15.21 -9.96 19.13
CA ALA A 139 -14.94 -9.69 17.72
C ALA A 139 -15.45 -8.32 17.28
N ALA A 140 -16.66 -7.92 17.73
CA ALA A 140 -17.23 -6.60 17.44
C ALA A 140 -16.37 -5.47 18.04
N GLU A 141 -15.96 -5.62 19.29
CA GLU A 141 -15.07 -4.65 19.94
C GLU A 141 -13.71 -4.56 19.23
N HIS A 142 -13.18 -5.69 18.76
CA HIS A 142 -11.92 -5.72 18.01
C HIS A 142 -12.02 -4.97 16.69
N ILE A 143 -13.07 -5.22 15.87
CA ILE A 143 -13.22 -4.53 14.58
C ILE A 143 -13.46 -3.03 14.76
N LEU A 144 -14.19 -2.61 15.80
CA LEU A 144 -14.39 -1.19 16.11
C LEU A 144 -13.08 -0.49 16.49
N ARG A 145 -12.22 -1.15 17.28
CA ARG A 145 -10.87 -0.63 17.57
C ARG A 145 -10.01 -0.52 16.31
N THR A 146 -10.08 -1.52 15.45
CA THR A 146 -9.38 -1.51 14.15
C THR A 146 -9.87 -0.37 13.28
N LYS A 147 -11.19 -0.18 13.12
CA LYS A 147 -11.79 0.94 12.39
C LYS A 147 -11.26 2.29 12.90
N LYS A 148 -11.27 2.47 14.22
CA LYS A 148 -10.77 3.71 14.84
C LYS A 148 -9.30 3.95 14.49
N LYS A 149 -8.43 2.94 14.67
CA LYS A 149 -7.00 3.02 14.35
C LYS A 149 -6.75 3.40 12.88
N LEU A 150 -7.43 2.73 11.95
CA LEU A 150 -7.27 3.00 10.53
C LEU A 150 -7.72 4.43 10.16
N ASN A 151 -8.83 4.90 10.71
CA ASN A 151 -9.32 6.26 10.48
C ASN A 151 -8.37 7.33 11.05
N GLU A 152 -7.80 7.11 12.22
CA GLU A 152 -6.79 8.01 12.81
C GLU A 152 -5.54 8.12 11.94
N ILE A 153 -5.07 7.00 11.39
CA ILE A 153 -3.91 6.99 10.48
C ILE A 153 -4.26 7.68 9.15
N LEU A 154 -5.43 7.39 8.56
CA LEU A 154 -5.87 8.07 7.34
C LEU A 154 -6.02 9.58 7.54
N ALA A 155 -6.55 10.02 8.68
CA ALA A 155 -6.64 11.44 9.02
C ALA A 155 -5.26 12.09 9.07
N ALA A 156 -4.28 11.44 9.70
CA ALA A 156 -2.90 11.91 9.75
C ALA A 156 -2.25 11.97 8.36
N ASN A 157 -2.45 10.95 7.52
CA ASN A 157 -1.86 10.87 6.18
C ASN A 157 -2.47 11.88 5.21
N THR A 158 -3.80 12.10 5.28
CA THR A 158 -4.52 12.99 4.36
C THR A 158 -4.53 14.45 4.83
N GLY A 159 -4.40 14.68 6.13
CA GLY A 159 -4.61 15.99 6.75
C GLY A 159 -6.08 16.38 6.93
N LYS A 160 -7.02 15.47 6.65
CA LYS A 160 -8.45 15.67 6.89
C LYS A 160 -8.79 15.53 8.37
N PRO A 161 -9.82 16.24 8.88
CA PRO A 161 -10.37 15.99 10.19
C PRO A 161 -10.84 14.54 10.36
N LEU A 162 -10.68 13.97 11.55
CA LEU A 162 -11.07 12.58 11.84
C LEU A 162 -12.54 12.29 11.55
N GLU A 163 -13.42 13.26 11.86
CA GLU A 163 -14.86 13.15 11.64
C GLU A 163 -15.20 13.04 10.15
N VAL A 164 -14.45 13.73 9.29
CA VAL A 164 -14.60 13.65 7.83
C VAL A 164 -14.19 12.26 7.34
N ILE A 165 -13.02 11.76 7.79
CA ILE A 165 -12.57 10.39 7.46
C ILE A 165 -13.58 9.35 7.92
N GLN A 166 -14.13 9.48 9.13
CA GLN A 166 -15.14 8.57 9.67
C GLN A 166 -16.40 8.52 8.81
N GLN A 167 -16.85 9.66 8.31
CA GLN A 167 -18.02 9.77 7.44
C GLN A 167 -17.73 9.19 6.05
N ASP A 168 -16.58 9.55 5.46
CA ASP A 168 -16.23 9.21 4.08
C ASP A 168 -15.82 7.73 3.91
N THR A 169 -15.40 7.08 5.00
CA THR A 169 -15.09 5.64 5.02
C THR A 169 -16.25 4.76 5.46
N GLU A 170 -17.43 5.31 5.77
CA GLU A 170 -18.57 4.52 6.25
C GLU A 170 -19.12 3.57 5.19
N ARG A 171 -18.96 3.90 3.92
CA ARG A 171 -19.26 3.07 2.75
C ARG A 171 -18.15 3.24 1.72
N ASP A 172 -18.18 2.42 0.66
CA ASP A 172 -17.24 2.51 -0.44
C ASP A 172 -17.27 3.92 -1.03
N ASN A 173 -16.12 4.59 -0.96
CA ASN A 173 -15.91 5.94 -1.47
C ASN A 173 -14.84 5.87 -2.56
N PHE A 174 -15.30 5.80 -3.81
CA PHE A 174 -14.46 5.75 -5.00
C PHE A 174 -14.05 7.15 -5.43
N MET A 175 -12.79 7.31 -5.77
CA MET A 175 -12.18 8.55 -6.22
C MET A 175 -11.33 8.30 -7.47
N SER A 176 -11.44 9.20 -8.44
CA SER A 176 -10.43 9.34 -9.51
C SER A 176 -9.09 9.77 -8.93
N ALA A 177 -8.04 9.71 -9.72
CA ALA A 177 -6.71 10.17 -9.31
C ALA A 177 -6.71 11.65 -8.87
N GLU A 178 -7.43 12.53 -9.59
CA GLU A 178 -7.51 13.95 -9.24
C GLU A 178 -8.30 14.17 -7.95
N GLU A 179 -9.44 13.49 -7.75
CA GLU A 179 -10.19 13.56 -6.50
C GLU A 179 -9.38 13.04 -5.31
N ALA A 180 -8.60 11.97 -5.50
CA ALA A 180 -7.71 11.43 -4.47
C ALA A 180 -6.59 12.41 -4.08
N LYS A 181 -6.10 13.19 -5.04
CA LYS A 181 -5.14 14.29 -4.80
C LYS A 181 -5.79 15.42 -4.00
N GLU A 182 -6.97 15.90 -4.39
CA GLU A 182 -7.72 16.92 -3.65
C GLU A 182 -8.11 16.46 -2.24
N TYR A 183 -8.37 15.17 -2.10
CA TYR A 183 -8.67 14.53 -0.81
C TYR A 183 -7.44 14.47 0.10
N GLY A 184 -6.23 14.37 -0.47
CA GLY A 184 -4.96 14.27 0.25
C GLY A 184 -4.44 12.84 0.42
N LEU A 185 -5.04 11.85 -0.26
CA LEU A 185 -4.54 10.47 -0.30
C LEU A 185 -3.25 10.34 -1.09
N ILE A 186 -3.09 11.19 -2.11
CA ILE A 186 -1.86 11.32 -2.90
C ILE A 186 -1.43 12.78 -3.00
N ASP A 187 -0.23 13.02 -3.47
CA ASP A 187 0.33 14.37 -3.63
C ASP A 187 0.26 14.86 -5.07
N GLU A 188 0.35 13.96 -6.06
CA GLU A 188 0.37 14.35 -7.48
C GLU A 188 -0.17 13.24 -8.40
N VAL A 189 -0.80 13.67 -9.51
CA VAL A 189 -1.16 12.78 -10.63
C VAL A 189 -0.08 12.93 -11.71
N ILE A 190 0.66 11.86 -12.01
CA ILE A 190 1.76 11.87 -12.96
C ILE A 190 1.32 11.37 -14.34
N VAL A 191 1.44 12.23 -15.35
CA VAL A 191 1.05 11.94 -16.74
C VAL A 191 2.23 11.37 -17.53
N ASN A 192 3.44 11.87 -17.27
CA ASN A 192 4.69 11.48 -17.95
C ASN A 192 5.80 11.29 -16.92
N HIS A 193 6.74 10.41 -17.25
CA HIS A 193 7.92 10.12 -16.41
C HIS A 193 9.11 10.96 -16.84
#